data_26ede4b06e114ccaceffdac74c2b3948
#
_entry.id   26ede4b06e114ccaceffdac74c2b3948
#
_cell.length_a   1.000
_cell.length_b   1.000
_cell.length_c   1.000
_cell.angle_alpha   90.00
_cell.angle_beta   90.00
_cell.angle_gamma   90.00
#
_symmetry.space_group_name_H-M   'P 1'
#
loop_
_entity.id
_entity.type
_entity.pdbx_description
1 polymer ?
#
loop_
_entity_poly.entity_id
_entity_poly.type
_entity_poly.pdbx_seq_one_letter_code
_entity_poly.pdbx_strand_id
1 'polypeptide(L)'
;MNKSEKRNVEIVLNAFDILFNKRDYATAERFWSPNYIQHSAHIPPGRDGLFDLVKGLPATLRYENHIAAATGDFVILHGRFSGIGLPAAWVVADIVRMEDGILAEHWDVIQDEATREQS
;
A
#
# COMPACT_ATOMS: atom_id res chain seq x y z
N MET A 1 17.77 9.85 5.20
CA MET A 1 16.87 10.35 4.13
C MET A 1 16.91 11.87 4.08
N ASN A 2 16.91 12.43 2.88
CA ASN A 2 16.78 13.88 2.68
C ASN A 2 15.31 14.32 2.89
N LYS A 3 15.06 15.63 2.77
CA LYS A 3 13.70 16.18 2.99
C LYS A 3 12.67 15.65 2.01
N SER A 4 13.03 15.49 0.75
CA SER A 4 12.15 14.99 -0.30
C SER A 4 11.77 13.54 -0.04
N GLU A 5 12.72 12.72 0.33
CA GLU A 5 12.49 11.31 0.67
C GLU A 5 11.60 11.17 1.91
N LYS A 6 11.85 11.92 2.96
CA LYS A 6 10.99 11.93 4.16
C LYS A 6 9.56 12.35 3.83
N ARG A 7 9.40 13.37 3.00
CA ARG A 7 8.08 13.83 2.55
C ARG A 7 7.34 12.75 1.77
N ASN A 8 8.03 12.05 0.87
CA ASN A 8 7.43 10.96 0.10
C ASN A 8 6.98 9.82 1.01
N VAL A 9 7.75 9.47 2.04
CA VAL A 9 7.34 8.48 3.05
C VAL A 9 6.05 8.90 3.73
N GLU A 10 5.95 10.14 4.19
CA GLU A 10 4.76 10.67 4.84
C GLU A 10 3.54 10.63 3.93
N ILE A 11 3.71 10.99 2.65
CA ILE A 11 2.64 10.96 1.66
C ILE A 11 2.13 9.53 1.49
N VAL A 12 3.02 8.56 1.32
CA VAL A 12 2.61 7.16 1.09
C VAL A 12 1.95 6.57 2.33
N LEU A 13 2.47 6.81 3.53
CA LEU A 13 1.86 6.34 4.77
C LEU A 13 0.45 6.91 4.94
N ASN A 14 0.28 8.20 4.68
CA ASN A 14 -1.03 8.84 4.74
C ASN A 14 -1.99 8.29 3.68
N ALA A 15 -1.51 8.11 2.45
CA ALA A 15 -2.30 7.54 1.36
C ALA A 15 -2.79 6.13 1.69
N PHE A 16 -1.93 5.27 2.25
CA PHE A 16 -2.29 3.92 2.65
C PHE A 16 -3.35 3.93 3.76
N ASP A 17 -3.20 4.81 4.75
CA ASP A 17 -4.18 4.94 5.83
C ASP A 17 -5.56 5.37 5.29
N ILE A 18 -5.57 6.35 4.39
CA ILE A 18 -6.81 6.86 3.78
C ILE A 18 -7.50 5.77 2.95
N LEU A 19 -6.75 5.02 2.14
CA LEU A 19 -7.35 4.01 1.27
C LEU A 19 -7.76 2.75 2.03
N PHE A 20 -6.84 2.16 2.80
CA PHE A 20 -7.06 0.84 3.39
C PHE A 20 -7.81 0.89 4.71
N ASN A 21 -7.53 1.87 5.56
CA ASN A 21 -8.13 1.98 6.89
C ASN A 21 -9.39 2.84 6.89
N LYS A 22 -9.33 4.03 6.31
CA LYS A 22 -10.47 4.95 6.26
C LYS A 22 -11.42 4.65 5.12
N ARG A 23 -10.91 4.02 4.05
CA ARG A 23 -11.67 3.71 2.84
C ARG A 23 -12.34 4.95 2.23
N ASP A 24 -11.66 6.07 2.33
CA ASP A 24 -12.10 7.33 1.74
C ASP A 24 -11.55 7.43 0.31
N TYR A 25 -12.29 6.86 -0.64
CA TYR A 25 -11.86 6.75 -2.03
C TYR A 25 -11.74 8.09 -2.72
N ALA A 26 -12.63 9.02 -2.42
CA ALA A 26 -12.59 10.35 -3.01
C ALA A 26 -11.30 11.10 -2.63
N THR A 27 -10.89 11.01 -1.38
CA THR A 27 -9.63 11.61 -0.91
C THR A 27 -8.42 10.82 -1.43
N ALA A 28 -8.48 9.49 -1.40
CA ALA A 28 -7.40 8.63 -1.89
C ALA A 28 -7.07 8.90 -3.36
N GLU A 29 -8.06 9.19 -4.17
CA GLU A 29 -7.90 9.47 -5.60
C GLU A 29 -6.88 10.58 -5.88
N ARG A 30 -6.69 11.51 -4.96
CA ARG A 30 -5.72 12.59 -5.08
C ARG A 30 -4.28 12.16 -4.90
N PHE A 31 -4.06 11.00 -4.27
CA PHE A 31 -2.73 10.46 -3.97
C PHE A 31 -2.23 9.51 -5.04
N TRP A 32 -3.11 8.83 -5.76
CA TRP A 32 -2.76 7.89 -6.82
C TRP A 32 -2.88 8.53 -8.19
N SER A 33 -1.82 8.37 -9.01
CA SER A 33 -1.84 8.85 -10.38
C SER A 33 -3.00 8.23 -11.18
N PRO A 34 -3.68 9.01 -12.04
CA PRO A 34 -4.64 8.44 -12.97
C PRO A 34 -4.00 7.45 -13.96
N ASN A 35 -2.67 7.53 -14.12
CA ASN A 35 -1.89 6.62 -14.97
C ASN A 35 -1.10 5.59 -14.14
N TYR A 36 -1.55 5.31 -12.93
CA TYR A 36 -0.92 4.40 -11.98
C TYR A 36 -0.68 3.02 -12.59
N ILE A 37 0.56 2.52 -12.41
CA ILE A 37 1.00 1.23 -12.93
C ILE A 37 1.11 0.23 -11.78
N GLN A 38 0.44 -0.90 -11.90
CA GLN A 38 0.41 -1.94 -10.90
C GLN A 38 1.15 -3.19 -11.37
N HIS A 39 2.11 -3.65 -10.56
CA HIS A 39 2.88 -4.87 -10.84
C HIS A 39 2.51 -6.05 -9.94
N SER A 40 1.63 -5.86 -8.98
CA SER A 40 1.17 -6.96 -8.12
C SER A 40 0.29 -7.93 -8.91
N ALA A 41 0.60 -9.23 -8.79
CA ALA A 41 -0.24 -10.28 -9.38
C ALA A 41 -1.59 -10.44 -8.67
N HIS A 42 -1.73 -9.87 -7.47
CA HIS A 42 -2.93 -9.97 -6.65
C HIS A 42 -3.90 -8.80 -6.84
N ILE A 43 -3.52 -7.79 -7.62
CA ILE A 43 -4.28 -6.55 -7.78
C ILE A 43 -4.56 -6.31 -9.26
N PRO A 44 -5.83 -6.05 -9.65
CA PRO A 44 -6.14 -5.68 -11.03
C PRO A 44 -5.41 -4.40 -11.46
N PRO A 45 -5.18 -4.21 -12.77
CA PRO A 45 -4.39 -3.07 -13.25
C PRO A 45 -4.99 -1.71 -12.96
N GLY A 46 -4.10 -0.73 -12.78
CA GLY A 46 -4.45 0.68 -12.68
C GLY A 46 -5.03 1.10 -11.33
N ARG A 47 -5.27 2.40 -11.21
CA ARG A 47 -5.85 2.99 -9.99
C ARG A 47 -7.24 2.43 -9.72
N ASP A 48 -8.08 2.32 -10.73
CA ASP A 48 -9.44 1.80 -10.57
C ASP A 48 -9.43 0.34 -10.14
N GLY A 49 -8.51 -0.46 -10.68
CA GLY A 49 -8.33 -1.86 -10.27
C GLY A 49 -7.98 -2.00 -8.80
N LEU A 50 -7.09 -1.16 -8.30
CA LEU A 50 -6.73 -1.13 -6.88
C LEU A 50 -7.94 -0.75 -6.01
N PHE A 51 -8.62 0.32 -6.37
CA PHE A 51 -9.75 0.82 -5.59
C PHE A 51 -10.92 -0.17 -5.58
N ASP A 52 -11.21 -0.79 -6.72
CA ASP A 52 -12.26 -1.81 -6.82
C ASP A 52 -11.92 -3.05 -5.95
N LEU A 53 -10.65 -3.44 -5.93
CA LEU A 53 -10.20 -4.53 -5.05
C LEU A 53 -10.48 -4.18 -3.58
N VAL A 54 -10.10 -3.00 -3.14
CA VAL A 54 -10.29 -2.56 -1.74
C VAL A 54 -11.77 -2.50 -1.39
N LYS A 55 -12.62 -2.02 -2.30
CA LYS A 55 -14.08 -1.98 -2.10
C LYS A 55 -14.67 -3.37 -1.89
N GLY A 56 -14.09 -4.39 -2.50
CA GLY A 56 -14.53 -5.79 -2.35
C GLY A 56 -14.00 -6.49 -1.10
N LEU A 57 -13.07 -5.90 -0.37
CA LEU A 57 -12.52 -6.50 0.84
C LEU A 57 -13.42 -6.28 2.05
N PRO A 58 -13.36 -7.17 3.08
CA PRO A 58 -14.19 -7.03 4.27
C PRO A 58 -13.99 -5.68 4.97
N ALA A 59 -15.02 -5.23 5.70
CA ALA A 59 -14.95 -4.01 6.51
C ALA A 59 -13.92 -4.10 7.65
N THR A 60 -13.46 -5.31 7.96
CA THR A 60 -12.41 -5.59 8.95
C THR A 60 -11.00 -5.32 8.44
N LEU A 61 -10.84 -4.99 7.17
CA LEU A 61 -9.53 -4.67 6.59
C LEU A 61 -8.80 -3.62 7.42
N ARG A 62 -7.54 -3.91 7.75
CA ARG A 62 -6.66 -2.99 8.46
C ARG A 62 -5.24 -3.13 7.93
N TYR A 63 -4.62 -2.00 7.64
CA TYR A 63 -3.20 -1.90 7.33
C TYR A 63 -2.44 -1.32 8.53
N GLU A 64 -1.33 -1.98 8.88
CA GLU A 64 -0.39 -1.51 9.90
C GLU A 64 1.01 -1.44 9.29
N ASN A 65 1.65 -0.27 9.36
CA ASN A 65 3.01 -0.13 8.86
C ASN A 65 4.02 -0.39 9.98
N HIS A 66 5.06 -1.17 9.67
CA HIS A 66 6.12 -1.50 10.61
C HIS A 66 7.44 -0.81 10.27
N ILE A 67 7.79 -0.73 8.99
CA ILE A 67 9.04 -0.13 8.51
C ILE A 67 8.73 0.72 7.29
N ALA A 68 9.33 1.90 7.23
CA ALA A 68 9.20 2.79 6.08
C ALA A 68 10.54 3.46 5.80
N ALA A 69 10.94 3.47 4.55
CA ALA A 69 12.16 4.13 4.10
C ALA A 69 11.98 4.65 2.67
N ALA A 70 12.87 5.51 2.23
CA ALA A 70 12.89 5.96 0.85
C ALA A 70 14.31 6.05 0.32
N THR A 71 14.44 5.82 -0.98
CA THR A 71 15.67 6.05 -1.73
C THR A 71 15.29 6.69 -3.07
N GLY A 72 15.73 7.94 -3.29
CA GLY A 72 15.30 8.71 -4.46
C GLY A 72 13.79 8.86 -4.50
N ASP A 73 13.19 8.50 -5.62
CA ASP A 73 11.74 8.57 -5.83
C ASP A 73 10.99 7.31 -5.36
N PHE A 74 11.68 6.35 -4.76
CA PHE A 74 11.08 5.10 -4.31
C PHE A 74 10.85 5.12 -2.81
N VAL A 75 9.64 4.75 -2.41
CA VAL A 75 9.27 4.53 -1.00
C VAL A 75 9.09 3.03 -0.79
N ILE A 76 9.67 2.50 0.27
CA ILE A 76 9.57 1.09 0.63
C ILE A 76 8.86 1.01 1.97
N LEU A 77 7.76 0.27 2.00
CA LEU A 77 7.00 -0.02 3.22
C LEU A 77 7.05 -1.50 3.50
N HIS A 78 7.18 -1.86 4.77
CA HIS A 78 6.94 -3.21 5.24
C HIS A 78 5.84 -3.16 6.28
N GLY A 79 4.74 -3.84 6.03
CA GLY A 79 3.56 -3.75 6.85
C GLY A 79 2.70 -5.00 6.80
N ARG A 80 1.52 -4.90 7.41
CA ARG A 80 0.63 -6.01 7.63
C ARG A 80 -0.79 -5.63 7.22
N PHE A 81 -1.41 -6.48 6.41
CA PHE A 81 -2.83 -6.39 6.08
C PHE A 81 -3.56 -7.52 6.82
N SER A 82 -4.45 -7.13 7.73
CA SER A 82 -5.30 -8.07 8.47
C SER A 82 -6.77 -7.85 8.13
N GLY A 83 -7.63 -8.77 8.56
CA GLY A 83 -9.05 -8.66 8.31
C GLY A 83 -9.43 -8.76 6.84
N ILE A 84 -8.62 -9.48 6.04
CA ILE A 84 -8.77 -9.59 4.59
C ILE A 84 -9.68 -10.75 4.17
N GLY A 85 -10.28 -11.46 5.14
CA GLY A 85 -11.17 -12.59 4.84
C GLY A 85 -10.44 -13.91 4.59
N LEU A 86 -9.14 -13.97 4.87
CA LEU A 86 -8.30 -15.17 4.75
C LEU A 86 -7.85 -15.65 6.14
N PRO A 87 -7.45 -16.95 6.26
CA PRO A 87 -7.02 -17.50 7.54
C PRO A 87 -5.80 -16.80 8.14
N ALA A 88 -4.86 -16.36 7.31
CA ALA A 88 -3.68 -15.64 7.75
C ALA A 88 -3.71 -14.20 7.26
N ALA A 89 -3.18 -13.27 8.06
CA ALA A 89 -2.87 -11.93 7.61
C ALA A 89 -1.74 -11.97 6.58
N TRP A 90 -1.65 -10.94 5.75
CA TRP A 90 -0.54 -10.80 4.80
C TRP A 90 0.53 -9.87 5.36
N VAL A 91 1.77 -10.31 5.27
CA VAL A 91 2.94 -9.47 5.49
C VAL A 91 3.45 -9.05 4.11
N VAL A 92 3.57 -7.76 3.90
CA VAL A 92 3.80 -7.21 2.56
C VAL A 92 4.94 -6.21 2.55
N ALA A 93 5.85 -6.38 1.60
CA ALA A 93 6.79 -5.33 1.23
C ALA A 93 6.21 -4.61 0.00
N ASP A 94 5.84 -3.36 0.19
CA ASP A 94 5.33 -2.49 -0.87
C ASP A 94 6.42 -1.53 -1.32
N ILE A 95 6.62 -1.44 -2.63
CA ILE A 95 7.54 -0.47 -3.24
C ILE A 95 6.72 0.46 -4.11
N VAL A 96 6.82 1.74 -3.86
CA VAL A 96 6.08 2.77 -4.58
C VAL A 96 7.04 3.76 -5.22
N ARG A 97 6.89 3.96 -6.53
CA ARG A 97 7.60 5.05 -7.21
C ARG A 97 6.73 6.30 -7.17
N MET A 98 7.34 7.38 -6.69
CA MET A 98 6.68 8.68 -6.60
C MET A 98 6.99 9.52 -7.83
N GLU A 99 6.02 10.33 -8.25
CA GLU A 99 6.18 11.30 -9.32
C GLU A 99 5.41 12.57 -8.92
N ASP A 100 6.15 13.64 -8.69
CA ASP A 100 5.59 14.93 -8.24
C ASP A 100 4.68 14.82 -7.00
N GLY A 101 5.08 14.00 -6.04
CA GLY A 101 4.34 13.81 -4.79
C GLY A 101 3.12 12.90 -4.90
N ILE A 102 2.99 12.16 -6.00
CA ILE A 102 1.86 11.26 -6.28
C ILE A 102 2.38 9.85 -6.45
N LEU A 103 1.61 8.85 -6.00
CA LEU A 103 1.93 7.44 -6.18
C LEU A 103 1.70 7.06 -7.66
N ALA A 104 2.79 6.75 -8.37
CA ALA A 104 2.77 6.54 -9.82
C ALA A 104 2.90 5.09 -10.24
N GLU A 105 3.61 4.27 -9.45
CA GLU A 105 3.90 2.88 -9.81
C GLU A 105 4.16 2.07 -8.54
N HIS A 106 3.77 0.79 -8.56
CA HIS A 106 3.80 -0.06 -7.37
C HIS A 106 4.22 -1.48 -7.70
N TRP A 107 5.07 -2.02 -6.84
CA TRP A 107 5.44 -3.44 -6.78
C TRP A 107 5.17 -3.93 -5.37
N ASP A 108 4.90 -5.22 -5.21
CA ASP A 108 4.84 -5.82 -3.88
C ASP A 108 5.39 -7.24 -3.85
N VAL A 109 5.73 -7.66 -2.63
CA VAL A 109 6.02 -9.05 -2.29
C VAL A 109 5.14 -9.40 -1.11
N ILE A 110 4.31 -10.41 -1.26
CA ILE A 110 3.29 -10.80 -0.27
C ILE A 110 3.59 -12.20 0.23
N GLN A 111 3.47 -12.39 1.54
CA GLN A 111 3.49 -13.72 2.14
C GLN A 111 2.48 -13.80 3.27
N ASP A 112 2.01 -15.00 3.55
CA ASP A 112 1.22 -15.26 4.74
C ASP A 112 2.06 -15.02 5.99
N GLU A 113 1.45 -14.40 7.00
CA GLU A 113 2.11 -14.18 8.27
C GLU A 113 2.44 -15.52 8.93
N ALA A 114 3.68 -15.67 9.37
CA ALA A 114 4.11 -16.85 10.09
C ALA A 114 3.34 -17.01 11.40
N THR A 115 2.89 -18.24 11.68
CA THR A 115 2.32 -18.55 12.97
C THR A 115 3.42 -18.52 14.04
N ARG A 116 3.02 -18.50 15.32
CA ARG A 116 3.95 -18.54 16.43
C ARG A 116 4.87 -19.78 16.35
N GLU A 117 4.32 -20.91 15.92
CA GLU A 117 5.05 -22.16 15.78
C GLU A 117 6.04 -22.15 14.61
N GLN A 118 5.74 -21.35 13.57
CA GLN A 118 6.62 -21.18 12.41
C GLN A 118 7.72 -20.15 12.66
N SER A 119 7.58 -19.35 13.69
CA SER A 119 8.57 -18.30 14.02
C SER A 119 9.79 -18.85 14.83
#